data_f5c08e97877ea767d8b8a220836c615b
#
_entry.id   f5c08e97877ea767d8b8a220836c615b
#
_cell.length_a   1.000
_cell.length_b   1.000
_cell.length_c   1.000
_cell.angle_alpha   90.00
_cell.angle_beta   90.00
_cell.angle_gamma   90.00
#
_symmetry.space_group_name_H-M   'P 1'
#
loop_
_entity.id
_entity.type
_entity.pdbx_description
1 polymer ?
#
loop_
_entity_poly.entity_id
_entity_poly.type
_entity_poly.pdbx_seq_one_letter_code
_entity_poly.pdbx_strand_id
1 'polypeptide(L)'
;MKTADFAAHLTEFLSHYLPELKNISTNTISSYCDAFRLFLGYCQDVEGMRVEKLSIDDLTPELVDHFLQWLRIERNNGTATRSQRLAAIRSFVKYLQIKEPRLLLNFQQILAIPVKRAERKAINPLTKEAIALILRQPDTSTLSGRRDATILCFLYDTAARVQEICDLRIEDVRLDYPASVKILGKGRKTRVVPILPATAQNLKKYLTEMHMLAPEKSHLPLFMNRNGQKLTRAGVTYILNKYAKAASVIDPSIPEKIPPHLMRHTKAMHIYDADNDLVHVRDFLGHSDIKTTDIYARSSLTMKQKALERVSDSPVPVSYTHLRAHETTLHL
;
A
#
# COMPACT_ATOMS: atom_id res chain seq x y z
N MET A 1 28.68 35.73 -12.46
CA MET A 1 27.67 35.70 -11.37
C MET A 1 26.84 34.44 -11.57
N LYS A 2 26.69 33.61 -10.53
CA LYS A 2 25.76 32.48 -10.59
C LYS A 2 24.33 33.03 -10.68
N THR A 3 23.54 32.52 -11.61
CA THR A 3 22.15 32.93 -11.79
C THR A 3 21.29 32.15 -10.81
N ALA A 4 20.41 32.83 -10.08
CA ALA A 4 19.46 32.17 -9.16
C ALA A 4 18.29 31.53 -9.97
N ASP A 5 18.56 30.38 -10.58
CA ASP A 5 17.66 29.70 -11.54
C ASP A 5 17.02 28.39 -11.04
N PHE A 6 17.47 27.87 -9.89
CA PHE A 6 16.97 26.62 -9.33
C PHE A 6 15.45 26.66 -9.13
N ALA A 7 14.92 27.73 -8.56
CA ALA A 7 13.48 27.86 -8.28
C ALA A 7 12.65 27.87 -9.58
N ALA A 8 13.14 28.55 -10.63
CA ALA A 8 12.46 28.59 -11.93
C ALA A 8 12.41 27.20 -12.58
N HIS A 9 13.54 26.48 -12.63
CA HIS A 9 13.58 25.13 -13.16
C HIS A 9 12.75 24.14 -12.34
N LEU A 10 12.76 24.24 -11.01
CA LEU A 10 11.95 23.38 -10.15
C LEU A 10 10.44 23.62 -10.36
N THR A 11 10.04 24.88 -10.51
CA THR A 11 8.64 25.25 -10.81
C THR A 11 8.22 24.68 -12.15
N GLU A 12 8.99 24.89 -13.23
CA GLU A 12 8.68 24.35 -14.56
C GLU A 12 8.60 22.81 -14.51
N PHE A 13 9.53 22.16 -13.80
CA PHE A 13 9.53 20.71 -13.64
C PHE A 13 8.25 20.19 -12.96
N LEU A 14 7.85 20.80 -11.84
CA LEU A 14 6.71 20.32 -11.04
C LEU A 14 5.35 20.68 -11.65
N SER A 15 5.24 21.87 -12.28
CA SER A 15 3.95 22.42 -12.76
C SER A 15 3.68 22.13 -14.24
N HIS A 16 4.72 21.90 -15.06
CA HIS A 16 4.56 21.68 -16.50
C HIS A 16 5.14 20.33 -16.94
N TYR A 17 6.44 20.08 -16.72
CA TYR A 17 7.11 18.90 -17.25
C TYR A 17 6.51 17.58 -16.72
N LEU A 18 6.30 17.47 -15.41
CA LEU A 18 5.74 16.24 -14.82
C LEU A 18 4.27 16.02 -15.20
N PRO A 19 3.34 16.99 -15.06
CA PRO A 19 1.93 16.74 -15.36
C PRO A 19 1.66 16.64 -16.86
N GLU A 20 2.19 17.54 -17.67
CA GLU A 20 1.82 17.65 -19.08
C GLU A 20 2.67 16.76 -19.98
N LEU A 21 4.00 16.78 -19.85
CA LEU A 21 4.88 16.04 -20.74
C LEU A 21 5.09 14.57 -20.29
N LYS A 22 5.08 14.30 -19.00
CA LYS A 22 5.28 12.95 -18.46
C LYS A 22 3.99 12.29 -17.98
N ASN A 23 2.88 13.00 -17.96
CA ASN A 23 1.58 12.49 -17.48
C ASN A 23 1.68 11.81 -16.10
N ILE A 24 2.46 12.41 -15.20
CA ILE A 24 2.68 11.91 -13.84
C ILE A 24 1.47 12.22 -12.98
N SER A 25 1.05 11.24 -12.16
CA SER A 25 -0.10 11.43 -11.27
C SER A 25 0.14 12.53 -10.22
N THR A 26 -0.94 13.23 -9.84
CA THR A 26 -0.93 14.26 -8.80
C THR A 26 -0.33 13.78 -7.47
N ASN A 27 -0.59 12.52 -7.08
CA ASN A 27 0.00 11.93 -5.87
C ASN A 27 1.54 11.81 -5.97
N THR A 28 2.07 11.48 -7.14
CA THR A 28 3.53 11.41 -7.35
C THR A 28 4.12 12.80 -7.32
N ILE A 29 3.47 13.78 -7.97
CA ILE A 29 3.89 15.18 -7.95
C ILE A 29 3.90 15.71 -6.51
N SER A 30 2.85 15.48 -5.73
CA SER A 30 2.79 15.85 -4.30
C SER A 30 3.95 15.23 -3.50
N SER A 31 4.28 13.95 -3.75
CA SER A 31 5.42 13.28 -3.13
C SER A 31 6.77 13.91 -3.51
N TYR A 32 6.89 14.40 -4.74
CA TYR A 32 8.08 15.12 -5.21
C TYR A 32 8.15 16.53 -4.59
N CYS A 33 7.03 17.26 -4.51
CA CYS A 33 6.96 18.53 -3.79
C CYS A 33 7.42 18.37 -2.33
N ASP A 34 6.99 17.33 -1.62
CA ASP A 34 7.43 17.05 -0.26
C ASP A 34 8.93 16.73 -0.18
N ALA A 35 9.47 16.04 -1.19
CA ALA A 35 10.91 15.77 -1.26
C ALA A 35 11.71 17.05 -1.43
N PHE A 36 11.30 17.94 -2.35
CA PHE A 36 11.99 19.21 -2.59
C PHE A 36 11.80 20.21 -1.47
N ARG A 37 10.61 20.27 -0.83
CA ARG A 37 10.44 21.09 0.38
C ARG A 37 11.44 20.70 1.47
N LEU A 38 11.63 19.39 1.66
CA LEU A 38 12.57 18.89 2.65
C LEU A 38 14.04 19.15 2.24
N PHE A 39 14.37 19.02 0.94
CA PHE A 39 15.69 19.30 0.41
C PHE A 39 16.05 20.79 0.53
N LEU A 40 15.14 21.68 0.18
CA LEU A 40 15.34 23.13 0.31
C LEU A 40 15.46 23.57 1.77
N GLY A 41 14.65 22.99 2.66
CA GLY A 41 14.80 23.22 4.11
C GLY A 41 16.18 22.76 4.61
N TYR A 42 16.67 21.60 4.17
CA TYR A 42 18.03 21.14 4.48
C TYR A 42 19.11 22.11 3.97
N CYS A 43 19.01 22.57 2.73
CA CYS A 43 19.95 23.56 2.18
C CYS A 43 19.98 24.83 3.00
N GLN A 44 18.83 25.30 3.47
CA GLN A 44 18.73 26.53 4.27
C GLN A 44 19.23 26.34 5.70
N ASP A 45 18.69 25.32 6.40
CA ASP A 45 18.82 25.19 7.86
C ASP A 45 20.14 24.49 8.26
N VAL A 46 20.70 23.66 7.39
CA VAL A 46 21.90 22.85 7.69
C VAL A 46 23.10 23.33 6.91
N GLU A 47 22.97 23.57 5.59
CA GLU A 47 24.07 24.01 4.75
C GLU A 47 24.23 25.55 4.74
N GLY A 48 23.31 26.31 5.39
CA GLY A 48 23.35 27.76 5.48
C GLY A 48 23.17 28.48 4.14
N MET A 49 22.60 27.79 3.13
CA MET A 49 22.42 28.33 1.79
C MET A 49 21.17 29.22 1.73
N ARG A 50 21.28 30.33 1.02
CA ARG A 50 20.11 31.20 0.76
C ARG A 50 19.28 30.62 -0.39
N VAL A 51 18.14 30.04 -0.08
CA VAL A 51 17.29 29.31 -1.06
C VAL A 51 16.87 30.20 -2.24
N GLU A 52 16.65 31.51 -1.97
CA GLU A 52 16.30 32.49 -3.01
C GLU A 52 17.45 32.76 -4.01
N LYS A 53 18.68 32.42 -3.64
CA LYS A 53 19.88 32.59 -4.46
C LYS A 53 20.44 31.27 -4.99
N LEU A 54 19.73 30.15 -4.73
CA LEU A 54 20.20 28.84 -5.15
C LEU A 54 20.25 28.75 -6.68
N SER A 55 21.35 28.27 -7.16
CA SER A 55 21.60 28.02 -8.59
C SER A 55 21.59 26.52 -8.88
N ILE A 56 21.33 26.14 -10.11
CA ILE A 56 21.51 24.74 -10.57
C ILE A 56 22.96 24.29 -10.42
N ASP A 57 23.95 25.20 -10.51
CA ASP A 57 25.35 24.86 -10.25
C ASP A 57 25.64 24.44 -8.81
N ASP A 58 24.74 24.76 -7.85
CA ASP A 58 24.87 24.37 -6.45
C ASP A 58 24.35 22.96 -6.21
N LEU A 59 23.62 22.38 -7.16
CA LEU A 59 23.13 21.00 -7.08
C LEU A 59 24.26 20.03 -7.44
N THR A 60 25.09 19.70 -6.45
CA THR A 60 26.26 18.83 -6.63
C THR A 60 26.00 17.42 -6.07
N PRO A 61 26.77 16.40 -6.49
CA PRO A 61 26.69 15.04 -5.92
C PRO A 61 26.91 15.03 -4.40
N GLU A 62 27.85 15.88 -3.91
CA GLU A 62 28.19 15.99 -2.49
C GLU A 62 27.00 16.54 -1.70
N LEU A 63 26.35 17.61 -2.18
CA LEU A 63 25.15 18.19 -1.54
C LEU A 63 24.02 17.14 -1.44
N VAL A 64 23.81 16.37 -2.51
CA VAL A 64 22.78 15.31 -2.51
C VAL A 64 23.15 14.18 -1.54
N ASP A 65 24.43 13.76 -1.47
CA ASP A 65 24.88 12.72 -0.54
C ASP A 65 24.75 13.18 0.91
N HIS A 66 25.17 14.40 1.25
CA HIS A 66 25.01 15.01 2.57
C HIS A 66 23.55 15.07 2.99
N PHE A 67 22.64 15.47 2.08
CA PHE A 67 21.20 15.43 2.34
C PHE A 67 20.71 14.02 2.67
N LEU A 68 21.14 12.99 1.93
CA LEU A 68 20.76 11.60 2.19
C LEU A 68 21.34 11.08 3.52
N GLN A 69 22.52 11.54 3.92
CA GLN A 69 23.10 11.22 5.22
C GLN A 69 22.35 11.92 6.35
N TRP A 70 22.02 13.22 6.21
CA TRP A 70 21.21 13.95 7.17
C TRP A 70 19.84 13.30 7.36
N LEU A 71 19.18 12.86 6.28
CA LEU A 71 17.92 12.11 6.38
C LEU A 71 18.06 10.83 7.22
N ARG A 72 19.21 10.17 7.16
CA ARG A 72 19.50 8.97 7.95
C ARG A 72 19.74 9.28 9.41
N ILE A 73 20.61 10.24 9.68
CA ILE A 73 21.15 10.50 11.03
C ILE A 73 20.17 11.35 11.83
N GLU A 74 19.81 12.53 11.32
CA GLU A 74 19.03 13.50 12.06
C GLU A 74 17.51 13.24 11.98
N ARG A 75 17.04 12.74 10.82
CA ARG A 75 15.61 12.47 10.61
C ARG A 75 15.23 11.02 10.84
N ASN A 76 16.19 10.14 11.14
CA ASN A 76 16.01 8.69 11.33
C ASN A 76 15.17 8.03 10.21
N ASN A 77 15.36 8.47 8.97
CA ASN A 77 14.61 7.97 7.83
C ASN A 77 15.16 6.60 7.37
N GLY A 78 14.26 5.63 7.22
CA GLY A 78 14.59 4.32 6.67
C GLY A 78 15.04 4.37 5.21
N THR A 79 15.66 3.28 4.75
CA THR A 79 16.23 3.15 3.39
C THR A 79 15.19 3.40 2.30
N ALA A 80 13.94 2.92 2.46
CA ALA A 80 12.86 3.13 1.49
C ALA A 80 12.53 4.62 1.30
N THR A 81 12.39 5.37 2.40
CA THR A 81 12.09 6.80 2.37
C THR A 81 13.23 7.58 1.69
N ARG A 82 14.49 7.29 2.05
CA ARG A 82 15.65 7.93 1.42
C ARG A 82 15.73 7.64 -0.08
N SER A 83 15.49 6.39 -0.49
CA SER A 83 15.44 6.01 -1.90
C SER A 83 14.32 6.74 -2.66
N GLN A 84 13.16 6.97 -2.03
CA GLN A 84 12.07 7.75 -2.61
C GLN A 84 12.45 9.23 -2.78
N ARG A 85 13.14 9.86 -1.81
CA ARG A 85 13.63 11.24 -1.93
C ARG A 85 14.68 11.37 -3.03
N LEU A 86 15.63 10.43 -3.08
CA LEU A 86 16.62 10.37 -4.16
C LEU A 86 15.96 10.18 -5.55
N ALA A 87 14.88 9.39 -5.64
CA ALA A 87 14.16 9.23 -6.90
C ALA A 87 13.53 10.54 -7.41
N ALA A 88 13.04 11.41 -6.52
CA ALA A 88 12.55 12.73 -6.88
C ALA A 88 13.66 13.62 -7.42
N ILE A 89 14.80 13.68 -6.73
CA ILE A 89 15.99 14.44 -7.16
C ILE A 89 16.49 13.93 -8.52
N ARG A 90 16.61 12.60 -8.69
CA ARG A 90 17.02 12.00 -9.97
C ARG A 90 16.07 12.31 -11.12
N SER A 91 14.78 12.37 -10.86
CA SER A 91 13.79 12.76 -11.88
C SER A 91 13.98 14.20 -12.32
N PHE A 92 14.26 15.10 -11.38
CA PHE A 92 14.59 16.49 -11.66
C PHE A 92 15.91 16.63 -12.42
N VAL A 93 16.96 15.93 -11.99
CA VAL A 93 18.26 15.92 -12.66
C VAL A 93 18.13 15.43 -14.11
N LYS A 94 17.31 14.41 -14.40
CA LYS A 94 17.04 13.96 -15.77
C LYS A 94 16.36 15.04 -16.63
N TYR A 95 15.48 15.83 -16.04
CA TYR A 95 14.91 16.99 -16.71
C TYR A 95 15.99 18.06 -16.98
N LEU A 96 16.85 18.35 -16.00
CA LEU A 96 17.92 19.32 -16.12
C LEU A 96 18.98 18.94 -17.14
N GLN A 97 19.26 17.66 -17.38
CA GLN A 97 20.19 17.23 -18.43
C GLN A 97 19.80 17.76 -19.82
N ILE A 98 18.50 17.96 -20.06
CA ILE A 98 18.00 18.49 -21.33
C ILE A 98 18.07 20.03 -21.35
N LYS A 99 17.84 20.67 -20.20
CA LYS A 99 17.79 22.15 -20.07
C LYS A 99 19.17 22.80 -19.92
N GLU A 100 20.08 22.13 -19.19
CA GLU A 100 21.39 22.62 -18.80
C GLU A 100 22.51 21.63 -19.22
N PRO A 101 22.77 21.43 -20.52
CA PRO A 101 23.76 20.47 -21.00
C PRO A 101 25.19 20.72 -20.48
N ARG A 102 25.52 21.96 -20.11
CA ARG A 102 26.83 22.36 -19.55
C ARG A 102 27.17 21.62 -18.25
N LEU A 103 26.19 21.15 -17.50
CA LEU A 103 26.35 20.45 -16.23
C LEU A 103 26.18 18.92 -16.35
N LEU A 104 26.21 18.37 -17.56
CA LEU A 104 25.93 16.97 -17.83
C LEU A 104 26.75 16.00 -16.97
N LEU A 105 28.04 16.27 -16.80
CA LEU A 105 28.95 15.44 -15.99
C LEU A 105 28.51 15.42 -14.53
N ASN A 106 28.23 16.58 -13.95
CA ASN A 106 27.71 16.71 -12.58
C ASN A 106 26.40 15.94 -12.40
N PHE A 107 25.48 16.07 -13.34
CA PHE A 107 24.21 15.35 -13.33
C PHE A 107 24.37 13.83 -13.45
N GLN A 108 25.32 13.36 -14.26
CA GLN A 108 25.62 11.93 -14.34
C GLN A 108 26.14 11.38 -13.02
N GLN A 109 26.99 12.12 -12.31
CA GLN A 109 27.48 11.73 -10.98
C GLN A 109 26.34 11.64 -9.95
N ILE A 110 25.38 12.59 -9.95
CA ILE A 110 24.18 12.51 -9.09
C ILE A 110 23.34 11.27 -9.45
N LEU A 111 23.17 10.99 -10.73
CA LEU A 111 22.43 9.79 -11.18
C LEU A 111 23.15 8.49 -10.84
N ALA A 112 24.46 8.51 -10.66
CA ALA A 112 25.27 7.35 -10.26
C ALA A 112 25.18 7.05 -8.74
N ILE A 113 24.72 7.98 -7.88
CA ILE A 113 24.56 7.73 -6.43
C ILE A 113 23.77 6.44 -6.22
N PRO A 114 24.27 5.42 -5.50
CA PRO A 114 23.61 4.12 -5.43
C PRO A 114 22.28 4.17 -4.68
N VAL A 115 21.25 3.56 -5.25
CA VAL A 115 19.98 3.35 -4.56
C VAL A 115 20.10 2.11 -3.68
N LYS A 116 20.14 2.29 -2.37
CA LYS A 116 20.11 1.18 -1.43
C LYS A 116 18.73 0.51 -1.45
N ARG A 117 18.70 -0.79 -1.69
CA ARG A 117 17.45 -1.55 -1.59
C ARG A 117 17.09 -1.73 -0.12
N ALA A 118 15.86 -1.35 0.24
CA ALA A 118 15.33 -1.71 1.55
C ALA A 118 15.11 -3.22 1.61
N GLU A 119 15.49 -3.84 2.72
CA GLU A 119 15.08 -5.21 2.99
C GLU A 119 13.56 -5.29 3.00
N ARG A 120 13.02 -6.18 2.20
CA ARG A 120 11.59 -6.46 2.21
C ARG A 120 11.30 -7.32 3.43
N LYS A 121 10.78 -6.71 4.49
CA LYS A 121 10.25 -7.50 5.60
C LYS A 121 9.12 -8.37 5.06
N ALA A 122 9.17 -9.67 5.38
CA ALA A 122 8.05 -10.56 5.10
C ALA A 122 6.81 -10.00 5.82
N ILE A 123 5.77 -9.74 5.07
CA ILE A 123 4.48 -9.30 5.64
C ILE A 123 3.70 -10.58 5.92
N ASN A 124 3.57 -10.96 7.19
CA ASN A 124 2.75 -12.10 7.57
C ASN A 124 1.27 -11.74 7.40
N PRO A 125 0.51 -12.51 6.61
CA PRO A 125 -0.94 -12.31 6.48
C PRO A 125 -1.62 -12.64 7.82
N LEU A 126 -2.77 -12.02 8.06
CA LEU A 126 -3.64 -12.39 9.17
C LEU A 126 -4.33 -13.72 8.83
N THR A 127 -4.64 -14.53 9.84
CA THR A 127 -5.43 -15.76 9.67
C THR A 127 -6.90 -15.42 9.36
N LYS A 128 -7.66 -16.41 8.88
CA LYS A 128 -9.11 -16.23 8.64
C LYS A 128 -9.86 -15.94 9.95
N GLU A 129 -9.42 -16.57 11.04
CA GLU A 129 -9.96 -16.39 12.39
C GLU A 129 -9.71 -14.97 12.90
N ALA A 130 -8.48 -14.47 12.74
CA ALA A 130 -8.11 -13.09 13.09
C ALA A 130 -8.95 -12.06 12.31
N ILE A 131 -9.12 -12.26 11.00
CA ILE A 131 -10.01 -11.41 10.17
C ILE A 131 -11.44 -11.48 10.68
N ALA A 132 -11.99 -12.68 10.91
CA ALA A 132 -13.36 -12.84 11.41
C ALA A 132 -13.54 -12.13 12.76
N LEU A 133 -12.54 -12.20 13.63
CA LEU A 133 -12.59 -11.53 14.93
C LEU A 133 -12.61 -9.99 14.76
N ILE A 134 -11.78 -9.43 13.90
CA ILE A 134 -11.78 -7.98 13.61
C ILE A 134 -13.14 -7.53 13.04
N LEU A 135 -13.68 -8.29 12.08
CA LEU A 135 -14.95 -7.95 11.41
C LEU A 135 -16.17 -8.02 12.34
N ARG A 136 -16.08 -8.76 13.44
CA ARG A 136 -17.15 -8.88 14.45
C ARG A 136 -17.11 -7.79 15.53
N GLN A 137 -16.04 -6.99 15.62
CA GLN A 137 -15.91 -5.98 16.67
C GLN A 137 -16.88 -4.78 16.55
N PRO A 138 -17.29 -4.32 15.33
CA PRO A 138 -18.20 -3.20 15.24
C PRO A 138 -19.56 -3.53 15.89
N ASP A 139 -20.04 -2.63 16.76
CA ASP A 139 -21.38 -2.72 17.34
C ASP A 139 -22.45 -2.40 16.29
N THR A 140 -23.04 -3.43 15.69
CA THR A 140 -24.04 -3.30 14.65
C THR A 140 -25.41 -2.82 15.13
N SER A 141 -25.62 -2.61 16.43
CA SER A 141 -26.81 -1.94 16.95
C SER A 141 -26.82 -0.45 16.62
N THR A 142 -25.62 0.15 16.45
CA THR A 142 -25.45 1.56 16.12
C THR A 142 -25.29 1.80 14.63
N LEU A 143 -25.74 2.95 14.11
CA LEU A 143 -25.57 3.35 12.71
C LEU A 143 -24.08 3.43 12.32
N SER A 144 -23.26 3.99 13.21
CA SER A 144 -21.80 4.09 12.97
C SER A 144 -21.12 2.73 12.95
N GLY A 145 -21.53 1.80 13.81
CA GLY A 145 -20.98 0.45 13.82
C GLY A 145 -21.37 -0.36 12.58
N ARG A 146 -22.62 -0.24 12.10
CA ARG A 146 -23.04 -0.86 10.83
C ARG A 146 -22.28 -0.33 9.63
N ARG A 147 -22.06 1.00 9.55
CA ARG A 147 -21.19 1.62 8.55
C ARG A 147 -19.77 1.05 8.62
N ASP A 148 -19.18 1.04 9.81
CA ASP A 148 -17.80 0.59 10.02
C ASP A 148 -17.66 -0.91 9.68
N ALA A 149 -18.62 -1.76 10.09
CA ALA A 149 -18.66 -3.16 9.71
C ALA A 149 -18.70 -3.34 8.18
N THR A 150 -19.56 -2.57 7.50
CA THR A 150 -19.69 -2.62 6.04
C THR A 150 -18.38 -2.22 5.37
N ILE A 151 -17.71 -1.15 5.83
CA ILE A 151 -16.41 -0.70 5.29
C ILE A 151 -15.35 -1.79 5.46
N LEU A 152 -15.26 -2.43 6.64
CA LEU A 152 -14.27 -3.47 6.92
C LEU A 152 -14.51 -4.72 6.08
N CYS A 153 -15.76 -5.19 5.99
CA CYS A 153 -16.13 -6.32 5.14
C CYS A 153 -15.81 -6.02 3.67
N PHE A 154 -16.15 -4.83 3.19
CA PHE A 154 -15.91 -4.41 1.82
C PHE A 154 -14.40 -4.29 1.50
N LEU A 155 -13.61 -3.75 2.45
CA LEU A 155 -12.15 -3.65 2.33
C LEU A 155 -11.50 -5.02 2.19
N TYR A 156 -11.95 -5.99 2.99
CA TYR A 156 -11.42 -7.35 2.95
C TYR A 156 -11.88 -8.11 1.70
N ASP A 157 -13.18 -8.09 1.39
CA ASP A 157 -13.74 -8.85 0.28
C ASP A 157 -13.18 -8.43 -1.07
N THR A 158 -13.11 -7.12 -1.31
CA THR A 158 -12.67 -6.58 -2.61
C THR A 158 -11.15 -6.50 -2.74
N ALA A 159 -10.42 -6.62 -1.63
CA ALA A 159 -8.98 -6.34 -1.56
C ALA A 159 -8.60 -5.00 -2.23
N ALA A 160 -9.51 -4.03 -2.25
CA ALA A 160 -9.27 -2.73 -2.85
C ALA A 160 -8.19 -1.96 -2.08
N ARG A 161 -7.47 -1.07 -2.78
CA ARG A 161 -6.59 -0.12 -2.10
C ARG A 161 -7.43 0.87 -1.32
N VAL A 162 -6.91 1.34 -0.18
CA VAL A 162 -7.65 2.30 0.67
C VAL A 162 -8.13 3.54 -0.10
N GLN A 163 -7.33 4.06 -1.03
CA GLN A 163 -7.74 5.18 -1.86
C GLN A 163 -8.86 4.80 -2.84
N GLU A 164 -8.80 3.60 -3.41
CA GLU A 164 -9.84 3.09 -4.30
C GLU A 164 -11.20 3.05 -3.58
N ILE A 165 -11.22 2.57 -2.32
CA ILE A 165 -12.44 2.55 -1.49
C ILE A 165 -12.96 3.98 -1.22
N CYS A 166 -12.05 4.90 -0.89
CA CYS A 166 -12.43 6.30 -0.67
C CYS A 166 -13.01 6.95 -1.92
N ASP A 167 -12.57 6.55 -3.12
CA ASP A 167 -12.96 7.15 -4.39
C ASP A 167 -14.22 6.52 -5.00
N LEU A 168 -14.70 5.37 -4.47
CA LEU A 168 -15.91 4.73 -4.95
C LEU A 168 -17.14 5.61 -4.80
N ARG A 169 -17.99 5.54 -5.81
CA ARG A 169 -19.34 6.11 -5.83
C ARG A 169 -20.39 5.01 -5.75
N ILE A 170 -21.63 5.38 -5.49
CA ILE A 170 -22.74 4.43 -5.42
C ILE A 170 -22.94 3.75 -6.78
N GLU A 171 -22.81 4.49 -7.88
CA GLU A 171 -22.91 3.99 -9.26
C GLU A 171 -21.86 2.95 -9.64
N ASP A 172 -20.77 2.86 -8.89
CA ASP A 172 -19.71 1.86 -9.12
C ASP A 172 -20.11 0.47 -8.59
N VAL A 173 -21.22 0.36 -7.85
CA VAL A 173 -21.62 -0.89 -7.20
C VAL A 173 -22.92 -1.42 -7.80
N ARG A 174 -22.89 -2.68 -8.20
CA ARG A 174 -24.06 -3.48 -8.53
C ARG A 174 -24.42 -4.38 -7.38
N LEU A 175 -25.58 -4.21 -6.78
CA LEU A 175 -26.05 -4.98 -5.62
C LEU A 175 -26.85 -6.24 -6.00
N ASP A 176 -27.38 -6.29 -7.25
CA ASP A 176 -28.10 -7.46 -7.75
C ASP A 176 -27.12 -8.58 -8.09
N TYR A 177 -27.61 -9.82 -7.97
CA TYR A 177 -26.80 -11.01 -8.24
C TYR A 177 -26.42 -11.13 -9.72
N PRO A 178 -25.17 -11.42 -10.04
CA PRO A 178 -23.99 -11.44 -9.14
C PRO A 178 -23.54 -10.03 -8.73
N ALA A 179 -23.51 -9.77 -7.41
CA ALA A 179 -23.11 -8.48 -6.88
C ALA A 179 -21.62 -8.21 -7.18
N SER A 180 -21.32 -6.98 -7.58
CA SER A 180 -19.96 -6.61 -8.00
C SER A 180 -19.68 -5.12 -7.80
N VAL A 181 -18.41 -4.77 -7.80
CA VAL A 181 -17.93 -3.39 -7.76
C VAL A 181 -16.94 -3.13 -8.89
N LYS A 182 -17.10 -1.99 -9.55
CA LYS A 182 -16.20 -1.46 -10.57
C LYS A 182 -15.17 -0.55 -9.91
N ILE A 183 -13.91 -0.96 -9.89
CA ILE A 183 -12.83 -0.24 -9.22
C ILE A 183 -11.88 0.37 -10.24
N LEU A 184 -11.68 1.68 -10.16
CA LEU A 184 -10.70 2.40 -10.96
C LEU A 184 -9.33 2.35 -10.26
N GLY A 185 -8.40 1.62 -10.85
CA GLY A 185 -7.05 1.43 -10.31
C GLY A 185 -6.01 2.41 -10.88
N LYS A 186 -4.75 2.17 -10.53
CA LYS A 186 -3.59 2.94 -11.01
C LYS A 186 -3.51 2.90 -12.55
N GLY A 187 -3.27 4.05 -13.17
CA GLY A 187 -3.17 4.17 -14.63
C GLY A 187 -4.53 4.14 -15.32
N ARG A 188 -5.62 4.49 -14.61
CA ARG A 188 -7.00 4.48 -15.10
C ARG A 188 -7.51 3.12 -15.59
N LYS A 189 -6.87 2.03 -15.19
CA LYS A 189 -7.34 0.67 -15.48
C LYS A 189 -8.48 0.31 -14.56
N THR A 190 -9.61 -0.06 -15.15
CA THR A 190 -10.79 -0.51 -14.43
C THR A 190 -10.75 -2.02 -14.26
N ARG A 191 -11.15 -2.51 -13.08
CA ARG A 191 -11.45 -3.92 -12.84
C ARG A 191 -12.81 -4.07 -12.19
N VAL A 192 -13.49 -5.16 -12.46
CA VAL A 192 -14.74 -5.56 -11.79
C VAL A 192 -14.42 -6.67 -10.80
N VAL A 193 -14.81 -6.46 -9.54
CA VAL A 193 -14.54 -7.42 -8.46
C VAL A 193 -15.88 -7.92 -7.93
N PRO A 194 -16.10 -9.23 -7.82
CA PRO A 194 -17.30 -9.78 -7.20
C PRO A 194 -17.33 -9.44 -5.70
N ILE A 195 -18.55 -9.25 -5.17
CA ILE A 195 -18.78 -9.00 -3.74
C ILE A 195 -19.55 -10.19 -3.18
N LEU A 196 -19.13 -10.70 -2.03
CA LEU A 196 -19.84 -11.78 -1.37
C LEU A 196 -21.27 -11.37 -0.99
N PRO A 197 -22.26 -12.29 -1.02
CA PRO A 197 -23.66 -11.98 -0.73
C PRO A 197 -23.85 -11.28 0.62
N ALA A 198 -23.15 -11.71 1.66
CA ALA A 198 -23.22 -11.08 2.99
C ALA A 198 -22.74 -9.62 2.97
N THR A 199 -21.65 -9.33 2.27
CA THR A 199 -21.14 -7.97 2.13
C THR A 199 -22.07 -7.09 1.28
N ALA A 200 -22.65 -7.64 0.21
CA ALA A 200 -23.65 -6.94 -0.60
C ALA A 200 -24.90 -6.60 0.22
N GLN A 201 -25.37 -7.53 1.07
CA GLN A 201 -26.52 -7.30 1.95
C GLN A 201 -26.23 -6.22 3.00
N ASN A 202 -25.06 -6.25 3.63
CA ASN A 202 -24.62 -5.21 4.57
C ASN A 202 -24.56 -3.84 3.88
N LEU A 203 -24.02 -3.79 2.66
CA LEU A 203 -23.93 -2.57 1.89
C LEU A 203 -25.31 -2.04 1.50
N LYS A 204 -26.22 -2.92 1.05
CA LYS A 204 -27.59 -2.56 0.73
C LYS A 204 -28.31 -1.96 1.94
N LYS A 205 -28.18 -2.61 3.12
CA LYS A 205 -28.74 -2.12 4.38
C LYS A 205 -28.20 -0.73 4.74
N TYR A 206 -26.87 -0.56 4.69
CA TYR A 206 -26.22 0.72 4.95
C TYR A 206 -26.75 1.83 4.02
N LEU A 207 -26.81 1.59 2.70
CA LEU A 207 -27.31 2.56 1.72
C LEU A 207 -28.79 2.89 1.92
N THR A 208 -29.61 1.90 2.30
CA THR A 208 -31.03 2.10 2.63
C THR A 208 -31.18 3.00 3.86
N GLU A 209 -30.48 2.71 4.93
CA GLU A 209 -30.49 3.49 6.19
C GLU A 209 -30.01 4.94 5.98
N MET A 210 -29.08 5.14 5.06
CA MET A 210 -28.56 6.46 4.71
C MET A 210 -29.42 7.17 3.65
N HIS A 211 -30.52 6.57 3.19
CA HIS A 211 -31.36 7.09 2.11
C HIS A 211 -30.57 7.39 0.82
N MET A 212 -29.61 6.54 0.46
CA MET A 212 -28.68 6.76 -0.63
C MET A 212 -28.97 5.93 -1.89
N LEU A 213 -30.06 5.16 -1.92
CA LEU A 213 -30.42 4.31 -3.08
C LEU A 213 -31.19 5.06 -4.19
N ALA A 214 -31.52 6.33 -3.99
CA ALA A 214 -32.20 7.13 -5.00
C ALA A 214 -31.28 7.39 -6.21
N PRO A 215 -31.76 7.28 -7.46
CA PRO A 215 -30.95 7.43 -8.68
C PRO A 215 -30.16 8.74 -8.72
N GLU A 216 -30.74 9.86 -8.21
CA GLU A 216 -30.11 11.18 -8.16
C GLU A 216 -28.86 11.20 -7.29
N LYS A 217 -28.73 10.24 -6.37
CA LYS A 217 -27.59 10.11 -5.44
C LYS A 217 -26.50 9.17 -5.93
N SER A 218 -26.66 8.57 -7.10
CA SER A 218 -25.74 7.59 -7.66
C SER A 218 -24.28 8.09 -7.75
N HIS A 219 -24.09 9.39 -8.00
CA HIS A 219 -22.79 10.04 -8.10
C HIS A 219 -22.11 10.35 -6.75
N LEU A 220 -22.84 10.19 -5.62
CA LEU A 220 -22.30 10.47 -4.30
C LEU A 220 -21.26 9.41 -3.88
N PRO A 221 -20.33 9.78 -2.97
CA PRO A 221 -19.38 8.81 -2.41
C PRO A 221 -20.09 7.61 -1.77
N LEU A 222 -19.58 6.40 -2.02
CA LEU A 222 -20.16 5.18 -1.45
C LEU A 222 -20.10 5.19 0.08
N PHE A 223 -18.99 5.66 0.65
CA PHE A 223 -18.80 5.75 2.10
C PHE A 223 -18.54 7.18 2.53
N MET A 224 -19.27 7.60 3.56
CA MET A 224 -19.18 8.95 4.12
C MET A 224 -18.72 8.92 5.59
N ASN A 225 -18.10 10.01 6.02
CA ASN A 225 -17.77 10.26 7.42
C ASN A 225 -19.02 10.73 8.19
N ARG A 226 -18.88 11.03 9.48
CA ARG A 226 -19.99 11.51 10.36
C ARG A 226 -20.61 12.84 9.90
N ASN A 227 -19.84 13.63 9.14
CA ASN A 227 -20.26 14.94 8.65
C ASN A 227 -20.87 14.86 7.24
N GLY A 228 -21.17 13.65 6.71
CA GLY A 228 -21.70 13.46 5.37
C GLY A 228 -20.68 13.72 4.25
N GLN A 229 -19.40 13.85 4.57
CA GLN A 229 -18.35 14.07 3.58
C GLN A 229 -17.70 12.74 3.18
N LYS A 230 -17.07 12.73 2.03
CA LYS A 230 -16.28 11.60 1.51
C LYS A 230 -15.29 11.10 2.57
N LEU A 231 -15.23 9.78 2.75
CA LEU A 231 -14.30 9.14 3.67
C LEU A 231 -12.85 9.31 3.17
N THR A 232 -11.92 9.55 4.09
CA THR A 232 -10.50 9.72 3.77
C THR A 232 -9.70 8.46 4.09
N ARG A 233 -8.49 8.35 3.51
CA ARG A 233 -7.54 7.27 3.87
C ARG A 233 -7.27 7.20 5.36
N ALA A 234 -7.08 8.36 6.00
CA ALA A 234 -6.88 8.43 7.44
C ALA A 234 -8.11 7.91 8.21
N GLY A 235 -9.33 8.24 7.76
CA GLY A 235 -10.57 7.76 8.33
C GLY A 235 -10.71 6.23 8.23
N VAL A 236 -10.44 5.63 7.07
CA VAL A 236 -10.44 4.16 6.92
C VAL A 236 -9.39 3.50 7.81
N THR A 237 -8.18 4.06 7.86
CA THR A 237 -7.10 3.53 8.72
C THR A 237 -7.47 3.63 10.19
N TYR A 238 -8.09 4.72 10.61
CA TYR A 238 -8.58 4.88 11.98
C TYR A 238 -9.64 3.81 12.34
N ILE A 239 -10.63 3.61 11.47
CA ILE A 239 -11.67 2.58 11.66
C ILE A 239 -11.03 1.20 11.79
N LEU A 240 -10.12 0.84 10.88
CA LEU A 240 -9.44 -0.45 10.90
C LEU A 240 -8.64 -0.64 12.19
N ASN A 241 -7.84 0.34 12.60
CA ASN A 241 -7.04 0.25 13.83
C ASN A 241 -7.89 0.24 15.11
N LYS A 242 -9.02 0.96 15.13
CA LYS A 242 -9.96 0.92 16.25
C LYS A 242 -10.42 -0.52 16.52
N TYR A 243 -10.82 -1.24 15.48
CA TYR A 243 -11.35 -2.60 15.63
C TYR A 243 -10.26 -3.67 15.70
N ALA A 244 -9.10 -3.44 15.09
CA ALA A 244 -7.92 -4.28 15.29
C ALA A 244 -7.47 -4.27 16.76
N LYS A 245 -7.42 -3.07 17.38
CA LYS A 245 -7.11 -2.93 18.80
C LYS A 245 -8.15 -3.62 19.70
N ALA A 246 -9.44 -3.53 19.39
CA ALA A 246 -10.46 -4.26 20.15
C ALA A 246 -10.29 -5.78 20.01
N ALA A 247 -9.97 -6.27 18.80
CA ALA A 247 -9.72 -7.68 18.55
C ALA A 247 -8.44 -8.19 19.24
N SER A 248 -7.38 -7.37 19.31
CA SER A 248 -6.10 -7.75 19.95
C SER A 248 -6.22 -7.98 21.46
N VAL A 249 -7.22 -7.41 22.12
CA VAL A 249 -7.54 -7.71 23.51
C VAL A 249 -8.03 -9.14 23.70
N ILE A 250 -8.72 -9.69 22.68
CA ILE A 250 -9.26 -11.04 22.70
C ILE A 250 -8.22 -12.06 22.20
N ASP A 251 -7.49 -11.67 21.14
CA ASP A 251 -6.42 -12.47 20.56
C ASP A 251 -5.14 -11.60 20.39
N PRO A 252 -4.17 -11.74 21.32
CA PRO A 252 -2.92 -10.98 21.28
C PRO A 252 -2.04 -11.22 20.04
N SER A 253 -2.32 -12.25 19.22
CA SER A 253 -1.63 -12.47 17.95
C SER A 253 -2.00 -11.41 16.89
N ILE A 254 -3.11 -10.70 17.09
CA ILE A 254 -3.58 -9.64 16.19
C ILE A 254 -2.85 -8.33 16.51
N PRO A 255 -2.16 -7.70 15.56
CA PRO A 255 -1.52 -6.41 15.79
C PRO A 255 -2.56 -5.31 16.08
N GLU A 256 -2.30 -4.46 17.09
CA GLU A 256 -3.17 -3.31 17.38
C GLU A 256 -3.27 -2.30 16.23
N LYS A 257 -2.23 -2.23 15.40
CA LYS A 257 -2.16 -1.33 14.24
C LYS A 257 -1.97 -2.14 12.97
N ILE A 258 -2.98 -2.09 12.12
CA ILE A 258 -3.03 -2.80 10.85
C ILE A 258 -3.05 -1.77 9.72
N PRO A 259 -2.00 -1.68 8.89
CA PRO A 259 -2.06 -0.85 7.70
C PRO A 259 -3.09 -1.43 6.72
N PRO A 260 -3.90 -0.61 6.02
CA PRO A 260 -4.91 -1.12 5.08
C PRO A 260 -4.36 -2.04 3.98
N HIS A 261 -3.09 -1.88 3.62
CA HIS A 261 -2.43 -2.79 2.68
C HIS A 261 -2.30 -4.22 3.23
N LEU A 262 -2.25 -4.41 4.55
CA LEU A 262 -2.22 -5.76 5.14
C LEU A 262 -3.54 -6.49 4.89
N MET A 263 -4.71 -5.82 4.96
CA MET A 263 -6.00 -6.43 4.62
C MET A 263 -6.03 -6.95 3.18
N ARG A 264 -5.54 -6.13 2.25
CA ARG A 264 -5.42 -6.51 0.84
C ARG A 264 -4.44 -7.68 0.64
N HIS A 265 -3.28 -7.64 1.29
CA HIS A 265 -2.29 -8.71 1.25
C HIS A 265 -2.85 -10.02 1.83
N THR A 266 -3.52 -9.94 2.97
CA THR A 266 -4.19 -11.08 3.61
C THR A 266 -5.23 -11.71 2.70
N LYS A 267 -6.12 -10.92 2.08
CA LYS A 267 -7.11 -11.46 1.12
C LYS A 267 -6.44 -12.13 -0.07
N ALA A 268 -5.39 -11.52 -0.62
CA ALA A 268 -4.64 -12.09 -1.72
C ALA A 268 -4.00 -13.45 -1.36
N MET A 269 -3.43 -13.57 -0.15
CA MET A 269 -2.91 -14.84 0.35
C MET A 269 -4.02 -15.88 0.52
N HIS A 270 -5.16 -15.49 1.10
CA HIS A 270 -6.29 -16.41 1.27
C HIS A 270 -6.88 -16.91 -0.06
N ILE A 271 -6.89 -16.06 -1.11
CA ILE A 271 -7.27 -16.49 -2.46
C ILE A 271 -6.22 -17.45 -3.02
N TYR A 272 -4.94 -17.10 -2.89
CA TYR A 272 -3.84 -17.95 -3.38
C TYR A 272 -3.81 -19.31 -2.70
N ASP A 273 -3.98 -19.36 -1.38
CA ASP A 273 -4.00 -20.61 -0.60
C ASP A 273 -5.22 -21.52 -0.95
N ALA A 274 -6.32 -20.91 -1.40
CA ALA A 274 -7.50 -21.64 -1.82
C ALA A 274 -7.38 -22.19 -3.24
N ASP A 275 -6.88 -21.41 -4.17
CA ASP A 275 -6.96 -21.65 -5.63
C ASP A 275 -5.62 -22.02 -6.27
N ASN A 276 -4.49 -21.66 -5.60
CA ASN A 276 -3.11 -21.88 -6.08
C ASN A 276 -2.83 -21.27 -7.46
N ASP A 277 -3.60 -20.25 -7.87
CA ASP A 277 -3.42 -19.58 -9.14
C ASP A 277 -3.04 -18.10 -8.96
N LEU A 278 -1.79 -17.77 -9.34
CA LEU A 278 -1.28 -16.39 -9.31
C LEU A 278 -1.95 -15.50 -10.35
N VAL A 279 -2.48 -16.07 -11.43
CA VAL A 279 -3.17 -15.30 -12.47
C VAL A 279 -4.50 -14.79 -11.91
N HIS A 280 -5.26 -15.64 -11.23
CA HIS A 280 -6.49 -15.23 -10.55
C HIS A 280 -6.21 -14.15 -9.49
N VAL A 281 -5.19 -14.32 -8.67
CA VAL A 281 -4.80 -13.30 -7.67
C VAL A 281 -4.41 -11.98 -8.35
N ARG A 282 -3.61 -12.04 -9.43
CA ARG A 282 -3.21 -10.85 -10.21
C ARG A 282 -4.44 -10.10 -10.74
N ASP A 283 -5.35 -10.82 -11.38
CA ASP A 283 -6.52 -10.23 -12.02
C ASP A 283 -7.49 -9.67 -10.99
N PHE A 284 -7.71 -10.38 -9.89
CA PHE A 284 -8.52 -9.91 -8.75
C PHE A 284 -7.96 -8.61 -8.15
N LEU A 285 -6.65 -8.55 -7.98
CA LEU A 285 -5.97 -7.37 -7.44
C LEU A 285 -5.82 -6.24 -8.47
N GLY A 286 -5.93 -6.53 -9.76
CA GLY A 286 -5.66 -5.58 -10.84
C GLY A 286 -4.17 -5.16 -10.88
N HIS A 287 -3.26 -6.13 -10.72
CA HIS A 287 -1.83 -5.89 -10.90
C HIS A 287 -1.50 -5.91 -12.39
N SER A 288 -0.81 -4.88 -12.86
CA SER A 288 -0.37 -4.78 -14.26
C SER A 288 0.77 -5.75 -14.61
N ASP A 289 1.52 -6.21 -13.59
CA ASP A 289 2.66 -7.10 -13.73
C ASP A 289 2.55 -8.26 -12.72
N ILE A 290 2.70 -9.50 -13.21
CA ILE A 290 2.69 -10.72 -12.39
C ILE A 290 3.80 -10.72 -11.33
N LYS A 291 4.93 -10.05 -11.60
CA LYS A 291 6.02 -9.89 -10.63
C LYS A 291 5.58 -9.25 -9.32
N THR A 292 4.53 -8.42 -9.35
CA THR A 292 3.94 -7.82 -8.15
C THR A 292 3.16 -8.85 -7.33
N THR A 293 2.69 -9.91 -7.98
CA THR A 293 1.91 -11.01 -7.38
C THR A 293 2.80 -12.17 -6.91
N ASP A 294 4.02 -12.26 -7.45
CA ASP A 294 5.04 -13.29 -7.12
C ASP A 294 5.37 -13.40 -5.62
N ILE A 295 5.18 -12.30 -4.89
CA ILE A 295 5.38 -12.29 -3.42
C ILE A 295 4.46 -13.28 -2.70
N TYR A 296 3.29 -13.57 -3.26
CA TYR A 296 2.32 -14.49 -2.64
C TYR A 296 2.78 -15.94 -2.78
N ALA A 297 3.27 -16.35 -3.96
CA ALA A 297 3.85 -17.67 -4.15
C ALA A 297 5.05 -17.93 -3.23
N ARG A 298 5.89 -16.92 -3.04
CA ARG A 298 7.07 -17.04 -2.18
C ARG A 298 6.75 -17.10 -0.70
N SER A 299 5.62 -16.52 -0.28
CA SER A 299 5.24 -16.37 1.12
C SER A 299 4.38 -17.53 1.64
N SER A 300 3.71 -18.31 0.75
CA SER A 300 2.81 -19.38 1.18
C SER A 300 3.58 -20.62 1.63
N LEU A 301 3.63 -20.85 2.95
CA LEU A 301 4.14 -22.10 3.53
C LEU A 301 3.22 -23.28 3.25
N THR A 302 1.90 -23.06 3.30
CA THR A 302 0.88 -24.07 3.01
C THR A 302 1.05 -24.65 1.62
N MET A 303 1.34 -23.79 0.63
CA MET A 303 1.56 -24.25 -0.74
C MET A 303 2.87 -25.01 -0.91
N LYS A 304 3.93 -24.59 -0.21
CA LYS A 304 5.21 -25.31 -0.20
C LYS A 304 5.05 -26.70 0.42
N GLN A 305 4.29 -26.80 1.51
CA GLN A 305 3.99 -28.08 2.14
C GLN A 305 3.15 -28.99 1.22
N LYS A 306 2.08 -28.48 0.61
CA LYS A 306 1.27 -29.25 -0.39
C LYS A 306 2.11 -29.69 -1.58
N ALA A 307 3.06 -28.87 -2.04
CA ALA A 307 3.97 -29.25 -3.12
C ALA A 307 4.90 -30.40 -2.68
N LEU A 308 5.42 -30.35 -1.46
CA LEU A 308 6.21 -31.43 -0.89
C LEU A 308 5.39 -32.73 -0.74
N GLU A 309 4.16 -32.63 -0.27
CA GLU A 309 3.24 -33.77 -0.13
C GLU A 309 2.90 -34.43 -1.48
N ARG A 310 2.78 -33.64 -2.58
CA ARG A 310 2.55 -34.15 -3.93
C ARG A 310 3.75 -34.86 -4.54
N VAL A 311 4.95 -34.54 -4.11
CA VAL A 311 6.20 -35.17 -4.55
C VAL A 311 6.54 -36.37 -3.69
N SER A 312 5.67 -36.70 -2.70
CA SER A 312 5.94 -37.70 -1.68
C SER A 312 5.71 -39.16 -2.12
N ASP A 313 6.40 -39.61 -3.20
CA ASP A 313 7.12 -40.86 -3.12
C ASP A 313 8.42 -40.60 -2.35
N SER A 314 8.24 -40.21 -1.07
CA SER A 314 9.37 -39.78 -0.23
C SER A 314 10.26 -40.99 0.05
N PRO A 315 11.55 -40.96 -0.33
CA PRO A 315 12.51 -42.00 0.05
C PRO A 315 12.86 -41.93 1.57
N VAL A 316 12.19 -41.04 2.33
CA VAL A 316 12.40 -40.93 3.77
C VAL A 316 11.62 -42.04 4.46
N PRO A 317 12.31 -43.05 5.11
CA PRO A 317 11.62 -44.10 5.82
C PRO A 317 10.77 -43.53 6.95
N VAL A 318 9.50 -43.93 7.04
CA VAL A 318 8.51 -43.52 8.05
C VAL A 318 8.82 -44.18 9.44
N SER A 319 10.01 -44.68 9.65
CA SER A 319 10.36 -45.60 10.74
C SER A 319 10.84 -44.95 12.05
N TYR A 320 10.56 -43.65 12.28
CA TYR A 320 10.94 -43.03 13.57
C TYR A 320 9.77 -42.76 14.53
N THR A 321 8.57 -43.30 14.29
CA THR A 321 7.42 -43.08 15.16
C THR A 321 7.10 -44.18 16.14
N HIS A 322 7.98 -45.19 16.33
CA HIS A 322 7.84 -46.23 17.34
C HIS A 322 9.07 -46.39 18.20
N LEU A 323 9.38 -45.41 19.04
CA LEU A 323 10.04 -45.71 20.33
C LEU A 323 8.90 -46.12 21.30
N ARG A 324 8.52 -47.41 21.24
CA ARG A 324 7.81 -48.03 22.36
C ARG A 324 8.74 -48.00 23.56
N ALA A 325 8.29 -47.37 24.66
CA ALA A 325 8.82 -47.58 25.96
C ALA A 325 8.77 -49.10 26.27
N HIS A 326 9.90 -49.79 26.31
CA HIS A 326 10.00 -51.09 26.94
C HIS A 326 9.91 -50.85 28.45
N GLU A 327 8.76 -51.18 29.00
CA GLU A 327 8.63 -51.46 30.43
C GLU A 327 9.57 -52.57 30.78
N THR A 328 10.61 -52.27 31.50
CA THR A 328 11.48 -53.24 32.21
C THR A 328 10.75 -53.62 33.47
N THR A 329 9.99 -54.72 33.41
CA THR A 329 9.58 -55.44 34.60
C THR A 329 10.83 -56.05 35.23
N LEU A 330 11.32 -55.49 36.33
CA LEU A 330 12.19 -56.17 37.27
C LEU A 330 11.35 -56.93 38.24
N HIS A 331 11.34 -58.26 38.09
CA HIS A 331 11.07 -59.18 39.15
C HIS A 331 12.34 -59.33 39.99
N LEU A 332 12.27 -58.96 41.26
CA LEU A 332 12.64 -59.68 42.46
C LEU A 332 12.46 -58.77 43.66
#